data_ac84f5a7f73a8c4f1e3cb8e30764bc1d
#
_entry.id   ac84f5a7f73a8c4f1e3cb8e30764bc1d
#
_cell.length_a   1.000
_cell.length_b   1.000
_cell.length_c   1.000
_cell.angle_alpha   90.00
_cell.angle_beta   90.00
_cell.angle_gamma   90.00
#
_symmetry.space_group_name_H-M   'P 1'
#
loop_
_entity.id
_entity.type
_entity.pdbx_description
1 polymer ?
#
loop_
_entity_poly.entity_id
_entity_poly.type
_entity_poly.pdbx_seq_one_letter_code
_entity_poly.pdbx_strand_id
1 'polypeptide(L)'
;MYNDWVGSPPLGFQLKMRVHYSSNYENAFWDGSAMTFGDGQSTFYPLVSLDVSAHEVSHGFTEQNSGLIYSGKSGGLNEAFSDMAGEAAEYYMKGTNDWLVGQDIFKGNGALRYMNNPAQDGRSIDNQSSYTSGMDVHYSSGVFNKAFYNLATTSGWDTKKAFVVMARANQLYWSASTNWDLAGNGVMDAACDLNYNPSDVQAALAAVGVSSNLSAGSDCSSTPVPTDEVLTNKVARMGISGSAKAQMFFTLDVPAGATDLEFNTAGGSGDADLYVMFGSKPTLNTYDCKSTTSSSTENCSISNVQAGTYYVMVEAWNAIADVSLTGSFNNSTGGVTPINRTESNISVSTNSWARFTQDLGAGYSNLTVTISGGSGDADLYINYGSASSTSTYLCRPYKNGNSETCSFDNPQSGTWYLDLRGYSNASGVTLSVSAN
;
A
#
# COMPACT_ATOMS: atom_id res chain seq x y z
N MET A 1 1.11 2.32 5.50
CA MET A 1 2.37 2.36 4.75
C MET A 1 2.48 1.20 3.77
N TYR A 2 2.58 -0.08 4.19
CA TYR A 2 2.75 -1.21 3.25
C TYR A 2 1.66 -1.26 2.15
N ASN A 3 0.37 -1.23 2.50
CA ASN A 3 -0.70 -1.20 1.48
C ASN A 3 -0.54 -0.05 0.48
N ASP A 4 -0.21 1.16 0.97
CA ASP A 4 -0.19 2.37 0.14
C ASP A 4 1.08 2.48 -0.72
N TRP A 5 2.20 1.91 -0.27
CA TRP A 5 3.49 2.06 -0.93
C TRP A 5 3.94 0.80 -1.66
N VAL A 6 3.65 -0.38 -1.08
CA VAL A 6 4.09 -1.68 -1.60
C VAL A 6 2.96 -2.43 -2.30
N GLY A 7 1.70 -1.99 -2.09
CA GLY A 7 0.51 -2.56 -2.72
C GLY A 7 -0.03 -3.82 -2.05
N SER A 8 0.49 -4.20 -0.88
CA SER A 8 0.02 -5.36 -0.12
C SER A 8 0.22 -5.15 1.38
N PRO A 9 -0.58 -5.78 2.25
CA PRO A 9 -0.34 -5.76 3.68
C PRO A 9 0.99 -6.48 4.01
N PRO A 10 1.64 -6.16 5.15
CA PRO A 10 2.90 -6.81 5.53
C PRO A 10 2.72 -8.30 5.85
N LEU A 11 1.52 -8.71 6.23
CA LEU A 11 1.19 -10.08 6.60
C LEU A 11 -0.10 -10.53 5.91
N GLY A 12 -0.16 -11.80 5.49
CA GLY A 12 -1.35 -12.44 4.92
C GLY A 12 -2.41 -12.86 5.96
N PHE A 13 -2.25 -12.48 7.23
CA PHE A 13 -3.15 -12.84 8.32
C PHE A 13 -3.29 -11.69 9.33
N GLN A 14 -4.26 -11.80 10.24
CA GLN A 14 -4.49 -10.78 11.27
C GLN A 14 -3.31 -10.71 12.24
N LEU A 15 -2.67 -9.53 12.28
CA LEU A 15 -1.59 -9.23 13.20
C LEU A 15 -2.07 -9.27 14.66
N LYS A 16 -1.29 -9.92 15.52
CA LYS A 16 -1.45 -9.90 16.97
C LYS A 16 -0.30 -9.16 17.61
N MET A 17 -0.63 -8.29 18.56
CA MET A 17 0.35 -7.58 19.39
C MET A 17 0.17 -8.01 20.84
N ARG A 18 1.25 -8.46 21.48
CA ARG A 18 1.31 -8.82 22.89
C ARG A 18 2.18 -7.81 23.62
N VAL A 19 1.65 -7.17 24.61
CA VAL A 19 2.37 -6.21 25.47
C VAL A 19 2.55 -6.75 26.87
N HIS A 20 3.37 -6.10 27.69
CA HIS A 20 3.66 -6.49 29.08
C HIS A 20 4.28 -7.90 29.18
N TYR A 21 5.17 -8.22 28.24
CA TYR A 21 5.81 -9.53 28.24
C TYR A 21 6.89 -9.62 29.32
N SER A 22 6.71 -10.59 30.21
CA SER A 22 7.64 -10.90 31.32
C SER A 22 7.90 -9.70 32.25
N SER A 23 8.78 -9.87 33.22
CA SER A 23 9.17 -8.80 34.14
C SER A 23 10.52 -8.21 33.70
N ASN A 24 10.60 -6.87 33.64
CA ASN A 24 11.84 -6.17 33.29
C ASN A 24 12.45 -6.59 31.95
N TYR A 25 11.62 -6.97 31.01
CA TYR A 25 12.07 -7.46 29.72
C TYR A 25 12.40 -6.28 28.80
N GLU A 26 13.68 -6.13 28.49
CA GLU A 26 14.22 -5.02 27.69
C GLU A 26 14.40 -5.42 26.22
N ASN A 27 13.37 -6.06 25.61
CA ASN A 27 13.37 -6.39 24.20
C ASN A 27 11.94 -6.48 23.66
N ALA A 28 11.81 -6.46 22.32
CA ALA A 28 10.65 -6.83 21.54
C ALA A 28 11.06 -7.95 20.57
N PHE A 29 10.11 -8.73 20.05
CA PHE A 29 10.40 -9.77 19.07
C PHE A 29 9.16 -10.22 18.30
N TRP A 30 9.39 -10.67 17.08
CA TRP A 30 8.47 -11.44 16.25
C TRP A 30 8.64 -12.94 16.51
N ASP A 31 7.55 -13.68 16.72
CA ASP A 31 7.56 -15.13 17.01
C ASP A 31 7.03 -16.02 15.86
N GLY A 32 6.86 -15.45 14.64
CA GLY A 32 6.25 -16.13 13.49
C GLY A 32 4.72 -15.96 13.43
N SER A 33 4.08 -15.42 14.47
CA SER A 33 2.63 -15.28 14.56
C SER A 33 2.15 -13.99 15.23
N ALA A 34 3.00 -13.38 16.04
CA ALA A 34 2.68 -12.19 16.82
C ALA A 34 3.93 -11.36 17.11
N MET A 35 3.75 -10.06 17.25
CA MET A 35 4.73 -9.17 17.86
C MET A 35 4.58 -9.22 19.37
N THR A 36 5.69 -9.27 20.10
CA THR A 36 5.71 -9.34 21.57
C THR A 36 6.65 -8.28 22.13
N PHE A 37 6.16 -7.47 23.06
CA PHE A 37 6.84 -6.30 23.59
C PHE A 37 6.99 -6.36 25.11
N GLY A 38 8.21 -6.11 25.59
CA GLY A 38 8.49 -5.93 26.99
C GLY A 38 8.24 -4.48 27.45
N ASP A 39 8.15 -4.31 28.78
CA ASP A 39 7.93 -3.00 29.39
C ASP A 39 9.23 -2.22 29.61
N GLY A 40 10.38 -2.81 29.29
CA GLY A 40 11.67 -2.24 29.61
C GLY A 40 11.98 -2.27 31.11
N GLN A 41 13.12 -1.72 31.50
CA GLN A 41 13.54 -1.59 32.90
C GLN A 41 14.47 -0.39 33.11
N SER A 42 15.76 -0.56 32.89
CA SER A 42 16.77 0.45 33.14
C SER A 42 17.12 1.24 31.87
N THR A 43 17.12 0.56 30.73
CA THR A 43 17.55 1.10 29.44
C THR A 43 16.39 1.65 28.63
N PHE A 44 15.28 0.92 28.65
CA PHE A 44 14.12 1.23 27.80
C PHE A 44 12.84 1.55 28.58
N TYR A 45 12.01 2.39 28.02
CA TYR A 45 10.56 2.45 28.22
C TYR A 45 9.91 1.22 27.58
N PRO A 46 8.56 0.99 27.71
CA PRO A 46 7.88 -0.05 26.94
C PRO A 46 8.21 0.04 25.44
N LEU A 47 8.61 -1.08 24.84
CA LEU A 47 9.23 -1.12 23.52
C LEU A 47 8.20 -1.05 22.38
N VAL A 48 7.20 -0.18 22.48
CA VAL A 48 6.03 -0.08 21.58
C VAL A 48 6.03 1.18 20.71
N SER A 49 7.18 1.81 20.46
CA SER A 49 7.28 2.92 19.52
C SER A 49 6.89 2.52 18.11
N LEU A 50 6.64 3.50 17.25
CA LEU A 50 6.20 3.27 15.87
C LEU A 50 7.24 2.49 15.07
N ASP A 51 8.49 2.92 15.16
CA ASP A 51 9.63 2.30 14.46
C ASP A 51 9.88 0.87 14.93
N VAL A 52 9.89 0.61 16.26
CA VAL A 52 10.05 -0.75 16.81
C VAL A 52 8.87 -1.63 16.40
N SER A 53 7.64 -1.13 16.46
CA SER A 53 6.46 -1.90 16.03
C SER A 53 6.49 -2.22 14.53
N ALA A 54 6.94 -1.28 13.70
CA ALA A 54 7.11 -1.52 12.26
C ALA A 54 8.29 -2.46 11.97
N HIS A 55 9.37 -2.40 12.77
CA HIS A 55 10.48 -3.35 12.71
C HIS A 55 10.00 -4.78 12.94
N GLU A 56 9.28 -5.05 14.02
CA GLU A 56 8.83 -6.39 14.37
C GLU A 56 7.87 -7.00 13.33
N VAL A 57 6.90 -6.22 12.82
CA VAL A 57 6.00 -6.73 11.76
C VAL A 57 6.74 -7.00 10.46
N SER A 58 7.86 -6.34 10.21
CA SER A 58 8.65 -6.49 8.99
C SER A 58 9.52 -7.74 8.98
N HIS A 59 9.83 -8.32 10.15
CA HIS A 59 10.33 -9.69 10.21
C HIS A 59 9.32 -10.68 9.63
N GLY A 60 8.03 -10.50 9.93
CA GLY A 60 6.96 -11.31 9.35
C GLY A 60 6.81 -11.08 7.83
N PHE A 61 6.96 -9.84 7.35
CA PHE A 61 7.01 -9.57 5.91
C PHE A 61 8.16 -10.32 5.24
N THR A 62 9.36 -10.25 5.82
CA THR A 62 10.55 -10.95 5.30
C THR A 62 10.36 -12.47 5.32
N GLU A 63 9.75 -13.04 6.37
CA GLU A 63 9.44 -14.47 6.46
C GLU A 63 8.51 -14.94 5.34
N GLN A 64 7.49 -14.12 4.98
CA GLN A 64 6.52 -14.45 3.93
C GLN A 64 7.01 -14.18 2.50
N ASN A 65 8.13 -13.48 2.31
CA ASN A 65 8.69 -13.15 1.00
C ASN A 65 10.05 -13.83 0.80
N SER A 66 11.16 -13.19 1.10
CA SER A 66 12.50 -13.74 0.87
C SER A 66 12.86 -14.90 1.81
N GLY A 67 12.27 -14.95 3.00
CA GLY A 67 12.60 -15.97 4.00
C GLY A 67 14.05 -15.92 4.50
N LEU A 68 14.70 -14.73 4.54
CA LEU A 68 16.10 -14.55 4.94
C LEU A 68 16.40 -15.26 6.27
N ILE A 69 17.36 -16.18 6.24
CA ILE A 69 17.81 -16.92 7.43
C ILE A 69 18.42 -15.93 8.43
N TYR A 70 17.96 -16.03 9.69
CA TYR A 70 18.34 -15.12 10.77
C TYR A 70 19.72 -15.43 11.34
N SER A 71 20.75 -15.43 10.48
CA SER A 71 22.14 -15.63 10.85
C SER A 71 23.09 -15.09 9.77
N GLY A 72 24.30 -14.69 10.15
CA GLY A 72 25.31 -14.21 9.23
C GLY A 72 24.86 -12.98 8.43
N LYS A 73 25.27 -12.87 7.17
CA LYS A 73 24.94 -11.72 6.30
C LYS A 73 23.44 -11.65 5.97
N SER A 74 22.77 -12.78 5.79
CA SER A 74 21.33 -12.81 5.57
C SER A 74 20.54 -12.36 6.78
N GLY A 75 21.00 -12.70 7.99
CA GLY A 75 20.41 -12.21 9.24
C GLY A 75 20.61 -10.71 9.43
N GLY A 76 21.78 -10.18 9.13
CA GLY A 76 22.03 -8.74 9.15
C GLY A 76 21.18 -7.97 8.11
N LEU A 77 20.89 -8.57 6.96
CA LEU A 77 19.97 -8.01 5.97
C LEU A 77 18.50 -8.04 6.43
N ASN A 78 18.10 -9.11 7.13
CA ASN A 78 16.77 -9.24 7.73
C ASN A 78 16.53 -8.13 8.78
N GLU A 79 17.49 -7.91 9.67
CA GLU A 79 17.47 -6.82 10.64
C GLU A 79 17.44 -5.45 9.97
N ALA A 80 18.31 -5.24 8.98
CA ALA A 80 18.35 -3.96 8.27
C ALA A 80 17.03 -3.64 7.57
N PHE A 81 16.39 -4.63 6.93
CA PHE A 81 15.09 -4.40 6.29
C PHE A 81 14.03 -4.01 7.31
N SER A 82 14.04 -4.62 8.48
CA SER A 82 13.12 -4.28 9.58
C SER A 82 13.36 -2.86 10.11
N ASP A 83 14.62 -2.43 10.26
CA ASP A 83 14.96 -1.05 10.62
C ASP A 83 14.53 -0.04 9.55
N MET A 84 14.75 -0.35 8.27
CA MET A 84 14.27 0.47 7.14
C MET A 84 12.75 0.66 7.17
N ALA A 85 12.00 -0.37 7.54
CA ALA A 85 10.56 -0.31 7.67
C ALA A 85 10.13 0.56 8.87
N GLY A 86 10.89 0.57 9.95
CA GLY A 86 10.73 1.49 11.08
C GLY A 86 10.79 2.95 10.63
N GLU A 87 11.87 3.33 9.97
CA GLU A 87 12.07 4.68 9.42
C GLU A 87 11.02 5.03 8.35
N ALA A 88 10.66 4.07 7.51
CA ALA A 88 9.60 4.26 6.51
C ALA A 88 8.23 4.50 7.15
N ALA A 89 7.92 3.83 8.26
CA ALA A 89 6.69 4.05 9.01
C ALA A 89 6.66 5.44 9.65
N GLU A 90 7.78 5.91 10.18
CA GLU A 90 7.91 7.28 10.70
C GLU A 90 7.69 8.31 9.60
N TYR A 91 8.38 8.16 8.47
CA TYR A 91 8.22 9.05 7.33
C TYR A 91 6.77 9.06 6.81
N TYR A 92 6.12 7.91 6.78
CA TYR A 92 4.72 7.81 6.39
C TYR A 92 3.77 8.56 7.33
N MET A 93 4.00 8.48 8.63
CA MET A 93 3.13 9.09 9.65
C MET A 93 3.44 10.55 9.95
N LYS A 94 4.73 10.91 9.94
CA LYS A 94 5.24 12.23 10.38
C LYS A 94 5.67 13.13 9.21
N GLY A 95 5.86 12.58 8.00
CA GLY A 95 6.42 13.27 6.82
C GLY A 95 7.94 13.47 6.89
N THR A 96 8.56 13.06 7.98
CA THR A 96 10.01 13.09 8.23
C THR A 96 10.40 11.88 9.06
N ASN A 97 11.66 11.51 9.03
CA ASN A 97 12.27 10.53 9.92
C ASN A 97 13.60 11.07 10.45
N ASP A 98 14.05 10.54 11.57
CA ASP A 98 15.24 11.05 12.27
C ASP A 98 16.48 10.17 12.10
N TRP A 99 16.31 8.97 11.49
CA TRP A 99 17.38 7.99 11.26
C TRP A 99 17.90 7.34 12.56
N LEU A 100 17.07 7.29 13.61
CA LEU A 100 17.40 6.85 14.96
C LEU A 100 16.49 5.72 15.42
N VAL A 101 16.84 4.50 15.14
CA VAL A 101 16.03 3.33 15.52
C VAL A 101 15.92 3.22 17.05
N GLY A 102 14.69 3.18 17.56
CA GLY A 102 14.40 3.02 18.97
C GLY A 102 14.68 4.25 19.84
N GLN A 103 14.75 5.47 19.28
CA GLN A 103 14.95 6.67 20.08
C GLN A 103 13.83 6.90 21.09
N ASP A 104 12.59 6.73 20.68
CA ASP A 104 11.40 7.00 21.51
C ASP A 104 11.27 6.04 22.70
N ILE A 105 11.91 4.89 22.64
CA ILE A 105 11.93 3.93 23.77
C ILE A 105 13.17 4.05 24.65
N PHE A 106 14.17 4.82 24.29
CA PHE A 106 15.43 4.92 25.02
C PHE A 106 15.32 5.88 26.21
N LYS A 107 15.70 5.44 27.42
CA LYS A 107 15.64 6.26 28.66
C LYS A 107 16.75 7.28 28.77
N GLY A 108 17.80 7.15 27.99
CA GLY A 108 18.93 8.07 27.94
C GLY A 108 18.89 8.94 26.67
N ASN A 109 19.97 9.70 26.48
CA ASN A 109 20.20 10.37 25.20
C ASN A 109 20.78 9.39 24.20
N GLY A 110 20.12 9.20 23.06
CA GLY A 110 20.57 8.32 21.97
C GLY A 110 19.47 7.41 21.45
N ALA A 111 19.87 6.37 20.75
CA ALA A 111 18.99 5.38 20.13
C ALA A 111 19.64 3.99 20.19
N LEU A 112 18.86 2.97 19.83
CA LEU A 112 19.36 1.59 19.70
C LEU A 112 20.39 1.48 18.58
N ARG A 113 20.09 2.08 17.43
CA ARG A 113 20.94 2.10 16.23
C ARG A 113 20.83 3.45 15.53
N TYR A 114 21.85 3.80 14.75
CA TYR A 114 21.96 5.05 14.00
C TYR A 114 22.14 4.74 12.53
N MET A 115 21.13 4.97 11.70
CA MET A 115 21.21 4.58 10.27
C MET A 115 22.16 5.49 9.49
N ASN A 116 22.26 6.75 9.87
CA ASN A 116 23.21 7.70 9.25
C ASN A 116 24.67 7.47 9.65
N ASN A 117 24.94 6.88 10.81
CA ASN A 117 26.26 6.58 11.32
C ASN A 117 26.23 5.34 12.24
N PRO A 118 26.10 4.12 11.70
CA PRO A 118 25.95 2.89 12.50
C PRO A 118 27.04 2.72 13.57
N ALA A 119 28.30 3.03 13.25
CA ALA A 119 29.40 2.89 14.19
C ALA A 119 29.31 3.80 15.44
N GLN A 120 28.37 4.72 15.50
CA GLN A 120 28.16 5.62 16.64
C GLN A 120 27.72 4.87 17.91
N ASP A 121 27.07 3.72 17.80
CA ASP A 121 26.71 2.87 18.93
C ASP A 121 27.91 2.10 19.53
N GLY A 122 29.06 2.16 18.87
CA GLY A 122 30.30 1.50 19.28
C GLY A 122 30.35 -0.01 18.99
N ARG A 123 29.38 -0.59 18.28
CA ARG A 123 29.24 -2.02 18.00
C ARG A 123 28.90 -2.32 16.55
N SER A 124 27.98 -1.53 15.97
CA SER A 124 27.53 -1.74 14.59
C SER A 124 28.62 -1.35 13.59
N ILE A 125 28.62 -2.06 12.46
CA ILE A 125 29.51 -1.79 11.34
C ILE A 125 28.74 -1.03 10.25
N ASP A 126 29.43 -0.14 9.55
CA ASP A 126 28.90 0.68 8.45
C ASP A 126 29.49 0.32 7.08
N ASN A 127 30.36 -0.70 7.04
CA ASN A 127 31.00 -1.16 5.81
C ASN A 127 31.19 -2.68 5.83
N GLN A 128 30.93 -3.31 4.68
CA GLN A 128 31.06 -4.76 4.50
C GLN A 128 32.45 -5.30 4.87
N SER A 129 33.51 -4.52 4.65
CA SER A 129 34.88 -4.93 4.97
C SER A 129 35.14 -5.18 6.46
N SER A 130 34.31 -4.61 7.32
CA SER A 130 34.40 -4.77 8.78
C SER A 130 33.67 -6.00 9.31
N TYR A 131 32.97 -6.75 8.43
CA TYR A 131 32.24 -7.93 8.84
C TYR A 131 33.15 -9.09 9.23
N THR A 132 32.84 -9.73 10.36
CA THR A 132 33.47 -10.97 10.81
C THR A 132 32.42 -12.08 10.98
N SER A 133 32.80 -13.31 10.66
CA SER A 133 31.90 -14.45 10.84
C SER A 133 31.46 -14.61 12.29
N GLY A 134 30.15 -14.81 12.53
CA GLY A 134 29.57 -14.90 13.87
C GLY A 134 29.23 -13.55 14.51
N MET A 135 29.41 -12.43 13.78
CA MET A 135 28.92 -11.14 14.25
C MET A 135 27.41 -11.18 14.47
N ASP A 136 26.97 -10.53 15.55
CA ASP A 136 25.53 -10.36 15.85
C ASP A 136 24.82 -9.66 14.70
N VAL A 137 23.66 -10.17 14.32
CA VAL A 137 22.86 -9.68 13.18
C VAL A 137 22.44 -8.21 13.37
N HIS A 138 22.17 -7.77 14.59
CA HIS A 138 21.83 -6.38 14.91
C HIS A 138 22.99 -5.41 14.66
N TYR A 139 24.25 -5.86 14.81
CA TYR A 139 25.40 -5.01 14.52
C TYR A 139 25.80 -5.04 13.05
N SER A 140 25.62 -6.18 12.41
CA SER A 140 25.90 -6.33 10.98
C SER A 140 24.84 -5.68 10.09
N SER A 141 23.61 -5.42 10.61
CA SER A 141 22.56 -4.67 9.92
C SER A 141 22.97 -3.27 9.49
N GLY A 142 23.92 -2.66 10.23
CA GLY A 142 24.39 -1.30 9.98
C GLY A 142 24.91 -1.07 8.56
N VAL A 143 25.41 -2.11 7.86
CA VAL A 143 25.84 -2.00 6.46
C VAL A 143 24.69 -1.58 5.56
N PHE A 144 23.57 -2.29 5.62
CA PHE A 144 22.40 -1.98 4.80
C PHE A 144 21.57 -0.81 5.35
N ASN A 145 21.55 -0.58 6.66
CA ASN A 145 21.00 0.64 7.25
C ASN A 145 21.67 1.89 6.66
N LYS A 146 23.01 1.89 6.60
CA LYS A 146 23.78 2.99 6.01
C LYS A 146 23.54 3.13 4.52
N ALA A 147 23.47 2.01 3.78
CA ALA A 147 23.14 2.04 2.36
C ALA A 147 21.76 2.64 2.10
N PHE A 148 20.76 2.27 2.90
CA PHE A 148 19.42 2.83 2.82
C PHE A 148 19.39 4.34 3.10
N TYR A 149 20.07 4.79 4.16
CA TYR A 149 20.23 6.21 4.45
C TYR A 149 20.86 6.97 3.27
N ASN A 150 21.97 6.45 2.74
CA ASN A 150 22.64 7.05 1.59
C ASN A 150 21.71 7.19 0.40
N LEU A 151 20.95 6.13 0.08
CA LEU A 151 19.99 6.14 -1.04
C LEU A 151 18.86 7.13 -0.80
N ALA A 152 18.20 7.07 0.36
CA ALA A 152 17.06 7.92 0.69
C ALA A 152 17.40 9.41 0.72
N THR A 153 18.67 9.76 1.01
CA THR A 153 19.16 11.15 1.05
C THR A 153 19.83 11.61 -0.26
N THR A 154 19.93 10.73 -1.25
CA THR A 154 20.42 11.09 -2.60
C THR A 154 19.42 12.03 -3.30
N SER A 155 19.92 13.01 -4.04
CA SER A 155 19.07 13.96 -4.79
C SER A 155 18.08 13.22 -5.71
N GLY A 156 16.80 13.55 -5.61
CA GLY A 156 15.71 12.90 -6.35
C GLY A 156 15.13 11.65 -5.69
N TRP A 157 15.73 11.20 -4.56
CA TRP A 157 15.22 10.13 -3.70
C TRP A 157 14.55 10.70 -2.44
N ASP A 158 13.86 9.84 -1.74
CA ASP A 158 13.28 10.03 -0.41
C ASP A 158 13.14 8.68 0.29
N THR A 159 12.74 8.68 1.54
CA THR A 159 12.54 7.46 2.34
C THR A 159 11.53 6.51 1.70
N LYS A 160 10.45 7.05 1.11
CA LYS A 160 9.44 6.23 0.41
C LYS A 160 10.02 5.47 -0.77
N LYS A 161 10.69 6.18 -1.69
CA LYS A 161 11.28 5.56 -2.89
C LYS A 161 12.31 4.50 -2.52
N ALA A 162 13.19 4.83 -1.58
CA ALA A 162 14.22 3.89 -1.11
C ALA A 162 13.58 2.65 -0.47
N PHE A 163 12.54 2.81 0.38
CA PHE A 163 11.87 1.68 1.01
C PHE A 163 11.13 0.80 0.01
N VAL A 164 10.44 1.38 -0.96
CA VAL A 164 9.71 0.61 -2.00
C VAL A 164 10.68 -0.25 -2.82
N VAL A 165 11.86 0.25 -3.14
CA VAL A 165 12.91 -0.53 -3.82
C VAL A 165 13.40 -1.69 -2.95
N MET A 166 13.66 -1.46 -1.65
CA MET A 166 14.08 -2.53 -0.73
C MET A 166 12.97 -3.58 -0.53
N ALA A 167 11.72 -3.14 -0.40
CA ALA A 167 10.57 -4.05 -0.30
C ALA A 167 10.41 -4.90 -1.57
N ARG A 168 10.56 -4.29 -2.75
CA ARG A 168 10.52 -5.01 -4.03
C ARG A 168 11.65 -6.03 -4.14
N ALA A 169 12.85 -5.68 -3.68
CA ALA A 169 13.98 -6.61 -3.63
C ALA A 169 13.71 -7.79 -2.70
N ASN A 170 13.13 -7.55 -1.51
CA ASN A 170 12.73 -8.57 -0.56
C ASN A 170 11.66 -9.52 -1.15
N GLN A 171 10.69 -8.97 -1.89
CA GLN A 171 9.62 -9.76 -2.50
C GLN A 171 10.07 -10.64 -3.66
N LEU A 172 11.01 -10.19 -4.49
CA LEU A 172 11.25 -10.81 -5.80
C LEU A 172 12.68 -11.30 -6.03
N TYR A 173 13.66 -10.69 -5.37
CA TYR A 173 15.07 -10.91 -5.74
C TYR A 173 15.90 -11.56 -4.64
N TRP A 174 15.51 -11.38 -3.37
CA TRP A 174 16.20 -12.01 -2.26
C TRP A 174 15.67 -13.42 -2.00
N SER A 175 16.51 -14.26 -1.47
CA SER A 175 16.22 -15.62 -1.04
C SER A 175 16.78 -15.88 0.35
N ALA A 176 16.45 -16.99 0.96
CA ALA A 176 16.80 -17.33 2.34
C ALA A 176 18.29 -17.18 2.67
N SER A 177 19.19 -17.45 1.72
CA SER A 177 20.65 -17.40 1.91
C SER A 177 21.32 -16.22 1.21
N THR A 178 20.58 -15.20 0.81
CA THR A 178 21.12 -14.02 0.12
C THR A 178 22.18 -13.33 0.98
N ASN A 179 23.38 -13.18 0.43
CA ASN A 179 24.46 -12.36 1.00
C ASN A 179 24.34 -10.91 0.52
N TRP A 180 25.16 -10.00 1.04
CA TRP A 180 25.02 -8.58 0.76
C TRP A 180 25.29 -8.17 -0.69
N ASP A 181 26.23 -8.82 -1.39
CA ASP A 181 26.50 -8.52 -2.80
C ASP A 181 25.32 -8.98 -3.68
N LEU A 182 24.77 -10.17 -3.41
CA LEU A 182 23.55 -10.64 -4.07
C LEU A 182 22.33 -9.78 -3.70
N ALA A 183 22.26 -9.31 -2.45
CA ALA A 183 21.21 -8.40 -2.04
C ALA A 183 21.29 -7.08 -2.80
N GLY A 184 22.51 -6.55 -2.97
CA GLY A 184 22.77 -5.35 -3.75
C GLY A 184 22.33 -5.49 -5.21
N ASN A 185 22.62 -6.64 -5.84
CA ASN A 185 22.13 -6.94 -7.19
C ASN A 185 20.61 -6.87 -7.26
N GLY A 186 19.92 -7.54 -6.31
CA GLY A 186 18.46 -7.53 -6.25
C GLY A 186 17.87 -6.13 -6.00
N VAL A 187 18.55 -5.26 -5.24
CA VAL A 187 18.11 -3.87 -5.06
C VAL A 187 18.27 -3.06 -6.36
N MET A 188 19.34 -3.29 -7.12
CA MET A 188 19.52 -2.66 -8.44
C MET A 188 18.44 -3.11 -9.42
N ASP A 189 18.14 -4.41 -9.48
CA ASP A 189 17.09 -4.97 -10.33
C ASP A 189 15.71 -4.42 -9.92
N ALA A 190 15.43 -4.32 -8.61
CA ALA A 190 14.21 -3.72 -8.09
C ALA A 190 14.08 -2.22 -8.42
N ALA A 191 15.19 -1.47 -8.40
CA ALA A 191 15.17 -0.07 -8.83
C ALA A 191 14.89 0.04 -10.33
N CYS A 192 15.45 -0.85 -11.12
CA CYS A 192 15.19 -0.97 -12.55
C CYS A 192 13.70 -1.23 -12.81
N ASP A 193 13.09 -2.23 -12.15
CA ASP A 193 11.66 -2.54 -12.22
C ASP A 193 10.76 -1.34 -11.94
N LEU A 194 11.19 -0.47 -11.03
CA LEU A 194 10.44 0.69 -10.56
C LEU A 194 10.78 1.99 -11.31
N ASN A 195 11.59 1.88 -12.38
CA ASN A 195 12.08 3.02 -13.17
C ASN A 195 12.84 4.06 -12.36
N TYR A 196 13.51 3.64 -11.31
CA TYR A 196 14.48 4.46 -10.61
C TYR A 196 15.88 4.22 -11.16
N ASN A 197 16.74 5.21 -11.02
CA ASN A 197 18.12 5.13 -11.51
C ASN A 197 18.93 4.09 -10.71
N PRO A 198 19.30 2.93 -11.28
CA PRO A 198 20.06 1.93 -10.55
C PRO A 198 21.50 2.38 -10.24
N SER A 199 22.03 3.38 -10.94
CA SER A 199 23.35 3.93 -10.63
C SER A 199 23.39 4.63 -9.27
N ASP A 200 22.27 5.23 -8.82
CA ASP A 200 22.18 5.83 -7.49
C ASP A 200 22.18 4.74 -6.40
N VAL A 201 21.49 3.62 -6.66
CA VAL A 201 21.52 2.42 -5.80
C VAL A 201 22.93 1.87 -5.71
N GLN A 202 23.60 1.71 -6.87
CA GLN A 202 24.98 1.23 -6.93
C GLN A 202 25.93 2.13 -6.13
N ALA A 203 25.80 3.44 -6.26
CA ALA A 203 26.62 4.39 -5.52
C ALA A 203 26.38 4.29 -3.99
N ALA A 204 25.12 4.18 -3.55
CA ALA A 204 24.77 4.02 -2.14
C ALA A 204 25.34 2.72 -1.53
N LEU A 205 25.27 1.61 -2.28
CA LEU A 205 25.81 0.30 -1.87
C LEU A 205 27.34 0.28 -1.90
N ALA A 206 27.98 0.84 -2.93
CA ALA A 206 29.43 0.94 -3.03
C ALA A 206 30.04 1.74 -1.88
N ALA A 207 29.33 2.78 -1.38
CA ALA A 207 29.77 3.58 -0.24
C ALA A 207 29.92 2.77 1.07
N VAL A 208 29.22 1.63 1.16
CA VAL A 208 29.30 0.69 2.31
C VAL A 208 30.06 -0.60 1.95
N GLY A 209 30.78 -0.59 0.83
CA GLY A 209 31.64 -1.70 0.40
C GLY A 209 30.90 -2.89 -0.22
N VAL A 210 29.60 -2.76 -0.50
CA VAL A 210 28.78 -3.81 -1.15
C VAL A 210 28.93 -3.68 -2.66
N SER A 211 29.39 -4.76 -3.29
CA SER A 211 29.45 -4.87 -4.75
C SER A 211 28.07 -5.18 -5.30
N SER A 212 27.63 -4.43 -6.30
CA SER A 212 26.34 -4.65 -6.93
C SER A 212 26.39 -4.42 -8.44
N ASN A 213 25.68 -5.26 -9.16
CA ASN A 213 25.54 -5.21 -10.60
C ASN A 213 24.11 -5.58 -10.98
N LEU A 214 23.62 -5.02 -12.06
CA LEU A 214 22.38 -5.48 -12.67
C LEU A 214 22.53 -6.94 -13.13
N SER A 215 21.49 -7.72 -12.96
CA SER A 215 21.44 -9.07 -13.49
C SER A 215 21.58 -9.06 -15.01
N ALA A 216 22.23 -10.08 -15.56
CA ALA A 216 22.42 -10.19 -17.01
C ALA A 216 21.05 -10.29 -17.70
N GLY A 217 20.73 -9.32 -18.56
CA GLY A 217 19.44 -9.20 -19.23
C GLY A 217 18.45 -8.25 -18.55
N SER A 218 18.81 -7.64 -17.43
CA SER A 218 18.06 -6.50 -16.88
C SER A 218 18.22 -5.31 -17.81
N ASP A 219 17.24 -5.05 -18.64
CA ASP A 219 17.24 -3.90 -19.55
C ASP A 219 16.70 -2.66 -18.84
N CYS A 220 17.58 -1.94 -18.14
CA CYS A 220 17.27 -0.64 -17.55
C CYS A 220 17.26 0.50 -18.58
N SER A 221 17.41 0.18 -19.87
CA SER A 221 17.30 1.14 -20.94
C SER A 221 15.83 1.54 -21.16
N SER A 222 15.41 2.58 -20.46
CA SER A 222 14.39 3.54 -20.82
C SER A 222 13.09 3.07 -21.52
N THR A 223 12.51 1.97 -21.07
CA THR A 223 11.05 1.83 -21.17
C THR A 223 10.51 1.64 -19.76
N PRO A 224 9.56 2.46 -19.32
CA PRO A 224 8.96 2.31 -17.99
C PRO A 224 8.40 0.90 -17.87
N VAL A 225 8.90 0.10 -16.89
CA VAL A 225 8.05 -0.99 -16.37
C VAL A 225 6.89 -0.27 -15.71
N PRO A 226 5.66 -0.44 -16.16
CA PRO A 226 4.55 0.34 -15.67
C PRO A 226 4.33 0.04 -14.18
N THR A 227 4.30 1.07 -13.33
CA THR A 227 3.27 1.12 -12.29
C THR A 227 2.00 0.60 -12.93
N ASP A 228 1.32 -0.41 -12.38
CA ASP A 228 0.13 -1.02 -12.99
C ASP A 228 -0.57 -0.03 -13.89
N GLU A 229 -0.34 -0.12 -15.21
CA GLU A 229 -0.82 0.90 -16.14
C GLU A 229 -2.33 0.82 -16.16
N VAL A 230 -2.99 1.92 -15.83
CA VAL A 230 -4.44 1.96 -15.76
C VAL A 230 -5.01 1.92 -17.17
N LEU A 231 -5.70 0.85 -17.49
CA LEU A 231 -6.42 0.72 -18.76
C LEU A 231 -7.66 1.64 -18.77
N THR A 232 -7.96 2.16 -19.92
CA THR A 232 -9.21 2.88 -20.16
C THR A 232 -10.21 1.93 -20.84
N ASN A 233 -11.44 1.87 -20.33
CA ASN A 233 -12.49 0.99 -20.87
C ASN A 233 -12.62 1.15 -22.39
N LYS A 234 -12.51 0.04 -23.12
CA LYS A 234 -12.61 -0.08 -24.59
C LYS A 234 -11.49 0.66 -25.38
N VAL A 235 -10.41 1.09 -24.70
CA VAL A 235 -9.26 1.69 -25.36
C VAL A 235 -8.10 0.70 -25.32
N ALA A 236 -7.57 0.40 -26.51
CA ALA A 236 -6.41 -0.50 -26.60
C ALA A 236 -5.13 0.18 -26.10
N ARG A 237 -4.42 -0.46 -25.18
CA ARG A 237 -3.03 -0.15 -24.84
C ARG A 237 -2.13 -0.82 -25.90
N MET A 238 -1.42 -0.03 -26.67
CA MET A 238 -0.59 -0.49 -27.78
C MET A 238 0.89 -0.58 -27.38
N GLY A 239 1.68 -1.35 -28.14
CA GLY A 239 3.14 -1.37 -28.03
C GLY A 239 3.68 -2.11 -26.81
N ILE A 240 2.95 -3.13 -26.31
CA ILE A 240 3.42 -3.99 -25.22
C ILE A 240 4.50 -4.90 -25.77
N SER A 241 5.70 -4.81 -25.19
CA SER A 241 6.86 -5.59 -25.61
C SER A 241 7.61 -6.10 -24.38
N GLY A 242 8.16 -7.30 -24.45
CA GLY A 242 8.88 -7.90 -23.33
C GLY A 242 9.80 -9.03 -23.76
N SER A 243 10.88 -9.23 -23.04
CA SER A 243 11.72 -10.43 -23.20
C SER A 243 10.97 -11.67 -22.74
N ALA A 244 11.44 -12.88 -23.13
CA ALA A 244 10.86 -14.13 -22.68
C ALA A 244 10.76 -14.17 -21.14
N LYS A 245 9.60 -14.58 -20.63
CA LYS A 245 9.22 -14.65 -19.21
C LYS A 245 9.03 -13.30 -18.50
N ALA A 246 9.05 -12.18 -19.22
CA ALA A 246 8.67 -10.89 -18.65
C ALA A 246 7.18 -10.87 -18.28
N GLN A 247 6.85 -10.28 -17.14
CA GLN A 247 5.47 -10.11 -16.65
C GLN A 247 5.16 -8.61 -16.56
N MET A 248 4.12 -8.18 -17.26
CA MET A 248 3.67 -6.81 -17.31
C MET A 248 2.28 -6.70 -16.71
N PHE A 249 2.08 -5.75 -15.79
CA PHE A 249 0.84 -5.63 -15.04
C PHE A 249 0.07 -4.36 -15.43
N PHE A 250 -1.25 -4.53 -15.48
CA PHE A 250 -2.21 -3.47 -15.80
C PHE A 250 -3.38 -3.54 -14.83
N THR A 251 -4.14 -2.46 -14.73
CA THR A 251 -5.38 -2.42 -13.95
C THR A 251 -6.52 -1.85 -14.77
N LEU A 252 -7.75 -2.27 -14.46
CA LEU A 252 -8.97 -1.68 -14.97
C LEU A 252 -9.97 -1.54 -13.83
N ASP A 253 -10.41 -0.32 -13.57
CA ASP A 253 -11.47 -0.06 -12.62
C ASP A 253 -12.83 -0.29 -13.29
N VAL A 254 -13.61 -1.20 -12.73
CA VAL A 254 -14.90 -1.63 -13.26
C VAL A 254 -16.00 -1.09 -12.33
N PRO A 255 -16.92 -0.27 -12.83
CA PRO A 255 -17.98 0.30 -12.01
C PRO A 255 -19.05 -0.74 -11.67
N ALA A 256 -19.84 -0.45 -10.65
CA ALA A 256 -20.97 -1.28 -10.27
C ALA A 256 -22.00 -1.41 -11.41
N GLY A 257 -22.51 -2.63 -11.62
CA GLY A 257 -23.47 -2.92 -12.67
C GLY A 257 -22.88 -3.05 -14.06
N ALA A 258 -21.57 -3.01 -14.23
CA ALA A 258 -20.92 -3.31 -15.51
C ALA A 258 -21.21 -4.77 -15.93
N THR A 259 -21.35 -4.99 -17.23
CA THR A 259 -21.55 -6.30 -17.85
C THR A 259 -20.53 -6.53 -18.95
N ASP A 260 -20.43 -7.78 -19.39
CA ASP A 260 -19.62 -8.17 -20.56
C ASP A 260 -18.15 -7.76 -20.40
N LEU A 261 -17.57 -7.99 -19.22
CA LEU A 261 -16.17 -7.68 -18.95
C LEU A 261 -15.26 -8.69 -19.65
N GLU A 262 -14.41 -8.16 -20.51
CA GLU A 262 -13.43 -8.93 -21.26
C GLU A 262 -12.08 -8.25 -21.29
N PHE A 263 -11.03 -9.06 -21.32
CA PHE A 263 -9.66 -8.62 -21.55
C PHE A 263 -9.10 -9.38 -22.76
N ASN A 264 -8.54 -8.63 -23.71
CA ASN A 264 -8.05 -9.21 -24.97
C ASN A 264 -6.65 -8.70 -25.26
N THR A 265 -5.72 -9.59 -25.60
CA THR A 265 -4.49 -9.24 -26.28
C THR A 265 -4.60 -9.53 -27.77
N ALA A 266 -3.92 -8.73 -28.60
CA ALA A 266 -3.92 -8.92 -30.04
C ALA A 266 -2.71 -8.26 -30.70
N GLY A 267 -2.42 -8.71 -31.93
CA GLY A 267 -1.37 -8.14 -32.77
C GLY A 267 0.04 -8.43 -32.28
N GLY A 268 1.00 -7.68 -32.81
CA GLY A 268 2.40 -7.86 -32.48
C GLY A 268 3.00 -9.18 -32.95
N SER A 269 4.06 -9.59 -32.29
CA SER A 269 4.77 -10.86 -32.54
C SER A 269 5.13 -11.54 -31.22
N GLY A 270 5.40 -12.84 -31.26
CA GLY A 270 5.78 -13.65 -30.11
C GLY A 270 4.58 -14.41 -29.53
N ASP A 271 4.69 -14.80 -28.28
CA ASP A 271 3.72 -15.63 -27.56
C ASP A 271 3.46 -14.99 -26.19
N ALA A 272 2.25 -14.42 -26.04
CA ALA A 272 1.82 -13.68 -24.84
C ALA A 272 0.68 -14.44 -24.15
N ASP A 273 0.86 -14.72 -22.88
CA ASP A 273 -0.15 -15.32 -22.01
C ASP A 273 -0.87 -14.22 -21.21
N LEU A 274 -2.18 -14.36 -21.03
CA LEU A 274 -3.03 -13.41 -20.33
C LEU A 274 -3.59 -14.01 -19.04
N TYR A 275 -3.44 -13.29 -17.94
CA TYR A 275 -3.98 -13.65 -16.63
C TYR A 275 -4.74 -12.47 -16.02
N VAL A 276 -5.90 -12.72 -15.43
CA VAL A 276 -6.75 -11.68 -14.83
C VAL A 276 -7.20 -12.12 -13.44
N MET A 277 -7.22 -11.19 -12.48
CA MET A 277 -7.70 -11.43 -11.13
C MET A 277 -8.37 -10.18 -10.54
N PHE A 278 -9.47 -10.37 -9.82
CA PHE A 278 -10.14 -9.29 -9.09
C PHE A 278 -9.44 -8.97 -7.77
N GLY A 279 -9.27 -7.70 -7.46
CA GLY A 279 -8.82 -7.20 -6.17
C GLY A 279 -7.34 -7.40 -5.82
N SER A 280 -6.60 -8.21 -6.59
CA SER A 280 -5.16 -8.45 -6.37
C SER A 280 -4.46 -8.89 -7.66
N LYS A 281 -3.12 -8.79 -7.68
CA LYS A 281 -2.33 -9.22 -8.85
C LYS A 281 -2.44 -10.72 -9.06
N PRO A 282 -2.72 -11.16 -10.31
CA PRO A 282 -2.63 -12.57 -10.66
C PRO A 282 -1.18 -13.05 -10.61
N THR A 283 -1.03 -14.35 -10.39
CA THR A 283 0.22 -15.09 -10.57
C THR A 283 0.00 -16.18 -11.61
N LEU A 284 1.06 -16.88 -12.01
CA LEU A 284 0.94 -18.03 -12.93
C LEU A 284 0.05 -19.16 -12.37
N ASN A 285 -0.13 -19.19 -11.04
CA ASN A 285 -0.87 -20.23 -10.33
C ASN A 285 -2.18 -19.76 -9.67
N THR A 286 -2.40 -18.44 -9.59
CA THR A 286 -3.57 -17.84 -8.93
C THR A 286 -4.16 -16.74 -9.82
N TYR A 287 -5.36 -16.97 -10.33
CA TYR A 287 -6.07 -16.10 -11.27
C TYR A 287 -7.57 -16.44 -11.28
N ASP A 288 -8.39 -15.48 -11.66
CA ASP A 288 -9.83 -15.74 -11.93
C ASP A 288 -10.05 -16.18 -13.37
N CYS A 289 -9.23 -15.67 -14.30
CA CYS A 289 -9.25 -16.07 -15.71
C CYS A 289 -7.82 -16.12 -16.25
N LYS A 290 -7.54 -17.09 -17.12
CA LYS A 290 -6.33 -17.11 -17.95
C LYS A 290 -6.64 -17.55 -19.37
N SER A 291 -5.80 -17.09 -20.28
CA SER A 291 -5.74 -17.57 -21.66
C SER A 291 -4.26 -17.70 -22.05
N THR A 292 -3.85 -18.87 -22.53
CA THR A 292 -2.45 -19.26 -22.75
C THR A 292 -2.35 -20.08 -24.04
N THR A 293 -2.65 -19.46 -25.19
CA THR A 293 -2.49 -20.09 -26.50
C THR A 293 -1.04 -19.94 -26.96
N SER A 294 -0.65 -20.51 -28.08
CA SER A 294 0.69 -20.38 -28.65
C SER A 294 0.85 -19.13 -29.53
N SER A 295 0.21 -18.03 -29.17
CA SER A 295 0.22 -16.78 -29.92
C SER A 295 0.07 -15.57 -29.00
N SER A 296 0.20 -14.37 -29.55
CA SER A 296 -0.06 -13.12 -28.79
C SER A 296 -1.53 -12.72 -28.74
N THR A 297 -2.46 -13.56 -29.24
CA THR A 297 -3.89 -13.27 -29.23
C THR A 297 -4.58 -14.11 -28.17
N GLU A 298 -4.98 -13.46 -27.07
CA GLU A 298 -5.58 -14.09 -25.92
C GLU A 298 -6.91 -13.39 -25.56
N ASN A 299 -7.83 -14.15 -24.93
CA ASN A 299 -9.11 -13.64 -24.46
C ASN A 299 -9.43 -14.17 -23.07
N CYS A 300 -9.78 -13.28 -22.17
CA CYS A 300 -10.35 -13.58 -20.85
C CYS A 300 -11.71 -12.89 -20.70
N SER A 301 -12.79 -13.67 -20.65
CA SER A 301 -14.14 -13.19 -20.37
C SER A 301 -14.52 -13.50 -18.93
N ILE A 302 -14.98 -12.50 -18.17
CA ILE A 302 -15.36 -12.61 -16.77
C ILE A 302 -16.87 -12.74 -16.65
N SER A 303 -17.35 -13.91 -16.27
CA SER A 303 -18.79 -14.21 -16.18
C SER A 303 -19.49 -13.59 -14.96
N ASN A 304 -18.76 -13.40 -13.86
CA ASN A 304 -19.29 -12.79 -12.63
C ASN A 304 -18.56 -11.46 -12.37
N VAL A 305 -19.04 -10.41 -13.04
CA VAL A 305 -18.41 -9.08 -12.97
C VAL A 305 -18.67 -8.46 -11.61
N GLN A 306 -17.60 -8.09 -10.91
CA GLN A 306 -17.62 -7.38 -9.64
C GLN A 306 -17.19 -5.92 -9.84
N ALA A 307 -17.75 -5.00 -9.06
CA ALA A 307 -17.28 -3.62 -9.03
C ALA A 307 -15.97 -3.52 -8.26
N GLY A 308 -15.00 -2.82 -8.83
CA GLY A 308 -13.67 -2.63 -8.24
C GLY A 308 -12.56 -2.83 -9.25
N THR A 309 -11.33 -2.93 -8.77
CA THR A 309 -10.14 -3.03 -9.61
C THR A 309 -9.86 -4.46 -10.02
N TYR A 310 -9.77 -4.69 -11.33
CA TYR A 310 -9.23 -5.92 -11.91
C TYR A 310 -7.76 -5.70 -12.26
N TYR A 311 -6.94 -6.67 -11.86
CA TYR A 311 -5.52 -6.73 -12.18
C TYR A 311 -5.29 -7.69 -13.33
N VAL A 312 -4.50 -7.26 -14.30
CA VAL A 312 -4.21 -7.99 -15.53
C VAL A 312 -2.70 -8.18 -15.64
N MET A 313 -2.27 -9.40 -15.89
CA MET A 313 -0.87 -9.72 -16.20
C MET A 313 -0.78 -10.24 -17.62
N VAL A 314 0.09 -9.63 -18.41
CA VAL A 314 0.55 -10.18 -19.69
C VAL A 314 1.93 -10.79 -19.45
N GLU A 315 2.05 -12.11 -19.57
CA GLU A 315 3.33 -12.81 -19.53
C GLU A 315 3.84 -13.02 -20.98
N ALA A 316 5.06 -12.63 -21.25
CA ALA A 316 5.74 -12.99 -22.48
C ALA A 316 6.26 -14.42 -22.37
N TRP A 317 5.49 -15.45 -22.76
CA TRP A 317 5.98 -16.83 -22.75
C TRP A 317 7.25 -16.98 -23.58
N ASN A 318 7.27 -16.42 -24.77
CA ASN A 318 8.44 -16.07 -25.55
C ASN A 318 8.53 -14.55 -25.68
N ALA A 319 9.64 -14.01 -26.17
CA ALA A 319 9.76 -12.57 -26.38
C ALA A 319 8.61 -12.05 -27.28
N ILE A 320 7.96 -10.97 -26.85
CA ILE A 320 6.86 -10.33 -27.55
C ILE A 320 7.24 -8.92 -27.97
N ALA A 321 6.68 -8.43 -29.08
CA ALA A 321 6.81 -7.06 -29.53
C ALA A 321 5.50 -6.53 -30.13
N ASP A 322 5.17 -5.27 -29.77
CA ASP A 322 4.02 -4.53 -30.28
C ASP A 322 2.64 -5.19 -30.10
N VAL A 323 2.49 -5.96 -29.02
CA VAL A 323 1.18 -6.54 -28.62
C VAL A 323 0.29 -5.44 -28.06
N SER A 324 -1.01 -5.52 -28.29
CA SER A 324 -2.02 -4.66 -27.67
C SER A 324 -2.78 -5.40 -26.58
N LEU A 325 -3.22 -4.67 -25.54
CA LEU A 325 -4.14 -5.14 -24.50
C LEU A 325 -5.36 -4.22 -24.43
N THR A 326 -6.55 -4.80 -24.46
CA THR A 326 -7.81 -4.06 -24.28
C THR A 326 -8.61 -4.69 -23.15
N GLY A 327 -8.95 -3.90 -22.14
CA GLY A 327 -10.00 -4.24 -21.20
C GLY A 327 -11.29 -3.53 -21.59
N SER A 328 -12.40 -4.27 -21.68
CA SER A 328 -13.69 -3.73 -22.10
C SER A 328 -14.84 -4.25 -21.27
N PHE A 329 -15.74 -3.36 -20.92
CA PHE A 329 -17.02 -3.67 -20.29
C PHE A 329 -18.12 -2.77 -20.86
N ASN A 330 -19.36 -3.22 -20.75
CA ASN A 330 -20.51 -2.37 -20.99
C ASN A 330 -20.93 -1.74 -19.66
N ASN A 331 -21.05 -0.40 -19.65
CA ASN A 331 -21.69 0.28 -18.53
C ASN A 331 -23.14 -0.21 -18.47
N SER A 332 -23.68 -0.37 -17.26
CA SER A 332 -25.11 -0.58 -17.10
C SER A 332 -25.84 0.53 -17.84
N THR A 333 -26.58 0.19 -18.89
CA THR A 333 -27.49 1.12 -19.60
C THR A 333 -28.79 1.33 -18.82
N GLY A 334 -28.94 0.69 -17.68
CA GLY A 334 -29.93 1.04 -16.72
C GLY A 334 -29.55 2.35 -16.07
N GLY A 335 -29.95 3.47 -16.65
CA GLY A 335 -29.87 4.75 -15.97
C GLY A 335 -30.46 4.60 -14.58
N VAL A 336 -29.69 4.89 -13.54
CA VAL A 336 -30.25 4.95 -12.18
C VAL A 336 -31.44 5.88 -12.21
N THR A 337 -32.56 5.47 -11.62
CA THR A 337 -33.68 6.39 -11.48
C THR A 337 -33.24 7.51 -10.55
N PRO A 338 -33.18 8.77 -11.02
CA PRO A 338 -32.72 9.85 -10.17
C PRO A 338 -33.55 9.94 -8.88
N ILE A 339 -32.87 10.00 -7.78
CA ILE A 339 -33.49 10.20 -6.48
C ILE A 339 -33.61 11.70 -6.24
N ASN A 340 -34.82 12.16 -5.99
CA ASN A 340 -35.14 13.50 -5.53
C ASN A 340 -36.13 13.36 -4.39
N ARG A 341 -35.63 13.40 -3.14
CA ARG A 341 -36.44 13.22 -1.94
C ARG A 341 -36.32 14.45 -1.06
N THR A 342 -37.45 14.86 -0.46
CA THR A 342 -37.49 15.97 0.47
C THR A 342 -38.29 15.56 1.72
N GLU A 343 -37.71 15.80 2.89
CA GLU A 343 -38.37 15.70 4.19
C GLU A 343 -38.46 17.09 4.76
N SER A 344 -39.66 17.54 5.04
CA SER A 344 -39.93 18.91 5.50
C SER A 344 -40.41 18.93 6.94
N ASN A 345 -40.31 20.10 7.57
CA ASN A 345 -40.82 20.36 8.91
C ASN A 345 -40.12 19.50 10.00
N ILE A 346 -38.85 19.21 9.81
CA ILE A 346 -38.04 18.45 10.77
C ILE A 346 -37.79 19.34 12.00
N SER A 347 -37.97 18.75 13.18
CA SER A 347 -37.62 19.37 14.46
C SER A 347 -36.65 18.48 15.22
N VAL A 348 -35.61 19.08 15.79
CA VAL A 348 -34.63 18.39 16.58
C VAL A 348 -34.23 19.24 17.79
N SER A 349 -34.29 18.64 18.98
CA SER A 349 -33.90 19.30 20.22
C SER A 349 -32.37 19.35 20.38
N THR A 350 -31.89 20.29 21.19
CA THR A 350 -30.48 20.40 21.53
C THR A 350 -29.90 19.05 21.96
N ASN A 351 -28.76 18.66 21.36
CA ASN A 351 -28.06 17.39 21.58
C ASN A 351 -28.85 16.11 21.21
N SER A 352 -30.03 16.22 20.61
CA SER A 352 -30.82 15.10 20.09
C SER A 352 -30.54 14.88 18.59
N TRP A 353 -31.03 13.76 18.07
CA TRP A 353 -30.85 13.35 16.68
C TRP A 353 -32.21 13.14 16.00
N ALA A 354 -32.35 13.66 14.77
CA ALA A 354 -33.34 13.22 13.81
C ALA A 354 -32.67 12.37 12.76
N ARG A 355 -33.14 11.13 12.56
CA ARG A 355 -32.45 10.13 11.77
C ARG A 355 -33.23 9.72 10.55
N PHE A 356 -32.54 9.70 9.40
CA PHE A 356 -33.08 9.28 8.11
C PHE A 356 -32.09 8.35 7.44
N THR A 357 -32.59 7.57 6.48
CA THR A 357 -31.75 6.72 5.64
C THR A 357 -32.13 6.88 4.18
N GLN A 358 -31.18 6.64 3.30
CA GLN A 358 -31.37 6.52 1.87
C GLN A 358 -30.61 5.30 1.37
N ASP A 359 -31.32 4.33 0.82
CA ASP A 359 -30.70 3.22 0.12
C ASP A 359 -30.36 3.64 -1.31
N LEU A 360 -29.12 3.43 -1.69
CA LEU A 360 -28.62 3.63 -3.05
C LEU A 360 -28.37 2.27 -3.71
N GLY A 361 -28.89 2.10 -4.91
CA GLY A 361 -28.45 1.05 -5.82
C GLY A 361 -27.02 1.33 -6.33
N ALA A 362 -26.49 0.42 -7.12
CA ALA A 362 -25.23 0.66 -7.81
C ALA A 362 -25.43 1.61 -9.01
N GLY A 363 -24.39 2.40 -9.34
CA GLY A 363 -24.33 3.18 -10.57
C GLY A 363 -24.71 4.67 -10.44
N TYR A 364 -24.97 5.18 -9.23
CA TYR A 364 -25.10 6.62 -9.03
C TYR A 364 -23.75 7.31 -9.15
N SER A 365 -23.69 8.38 -9.93
CA SER A 365 -22.48 9.19 -10.11
C SER A 365 -22.29 10.24 -9.02
N ASN A 366 -23.38 10.60 -8.33
CA ASN A 366 -23.39 11.64 -7.29
C ASN A 366 -24.49 11.37 -6.25
N LEU A 367 -24.20 11.69 -4.99
CA LEU A 367 -25.17 11.84 -3.90
C LEU A 367 -24.97 13.21 -3.27
N THR A 368 -26.00 14.03 -3.27
CA THR A 368 -26.00 15.33 -2.57
C THR A 368 -27.11 15.35 -1.54
N VAL A 369 -26.75 15.70 -0.31
CA VAL A 369 -27.67 15.85 0.82
C VAL A 369 -27.55 17.26 1.36
N THR A 370 -28.67 17.96 1.49
CA THR A 370 -28.72 19.32 2.01
C THR A 370 -29.74 19.44 3.13
N ILE A 371 -29.48 20.31 4.10
CA ILE A 371 -30.48 20.81 5.00
C ILE A 371 -30.61 22.31 4.83
N SER A 372 -31.84 22.84 5.02
CA SER A 372 -32.12 24.26 4.85
C SER A 372 -33.42 24.70 5.55
N GLY A 373 -33.58 26.00 5.70
CA GLY A 373 -34.81 26.60 6.25
C GLY A 373 -34.99 26.38 7.76
N GLY A 374 -36.18 26.69 8.23
CA GLY A 374 -36.53 26.59 9.65
C GLY A 374 -35.87 27.63 10.55
N SER A 375 -35.86 27.36 11.85
CA SER A 375 -35.24 28.18 12.88
C SER A 375 -34.32 27.30 13.76
N GLY A 376 -33.42 27.92 14.51
CA GLY A 376 -32.48 27.21 15.36
C GLY A 376 -31.20 26.83 14.62
N ASP A 377 -30.50 25.79 15.10
CA ASP A 377 -29.21 25.35 14.58
C ASP A 377 -29.15 23.83 14.61
N ALA A 378 -29.25 23.22 13.43
CA ALA A 378 -29.13 21.78 13.21
C ALA A 378 -27.94 21.48 12.30
N ASP A 379 -27.02 20.63 12.77
CA ASP A 379 -25.89 20.15 12.02
C ASP A 379 -26.26 18.90 11.20
N LEU A 380 -25.82 18.85 9.95
CA LEU A 380 -25.94 17.69 9.09
C LEU A 380 -24.77 16.72 9.31
N TYR A 381 -25.08 15.45 9.47
CA TYR A 381 -24.12 14.36 9.57
C TYR A 381 -24.47 13.26 8.56
N ILE A 382 -23.54 12.88 7.73
CA ILE A 382 -23.73 11.80 6.77
C ILE A 382 -22.72 10.68 7.05
N ASN A 383 -23.21 9.44 7.07
CA ASN A 383 -22.38 8.26 7.19
C ASN A 383 -22.88 7.12 6.31
N TYR A 384 -22.06 6.13 6.03
CA TYR A 384 -22.39 4.95 5.25
C TYR A 384 -22.38 3.70 6.13
N GLY A 385 -23.36 2.81 5.94
CA GLY A 385 -23.45 1.51 6.61
C GLY A 385 -23.87 1.54 8.08
N SER A 386 -23.76 2.68 8.75
CA SER A 386 -24.20 2.84 10.15
C SER A 386 -24.59 4.29 10.46
N ALA A 387 -25.41 4.46 11.49
CA ALA A 387 -25.83 5.80 11.95
C ALA A 387 -24.64 6.64 12.41
N SER A 388 -24.69 7.94 12.11
CA SER A 388 -23.66 8.90 12.52
C SER A 388 -23.62 9.08 14.04
N SER A 389 -22.46 9.42 14.54
CA SER A 389 -22.24 9.90 15.91
C SER A 389 -21.47 11.22 15.89
N THR A 390 -21.21 11.81 17.04
CA THR A 390 -20.39 13.03 17.13
C THR A 390 -18.93 12.80 16.75
N SER A 391 -18.48 11.53 16.70
CA SER A 391 -17.13 11.11 16.36
C SER A 391 -17.04 10.20 15.13
N THR A 392 -18.18 9.76 14.56
CA THR A 392 -18.22 8.84 13.40
C THR A 392 -19.14 9.39 12.34
N TYR A 393 -18.59 9.91 11.26
CA TYR A 393 -19.30 10.48 10.11
C TYR A 393 -18.34 10.57 8.92
N LEU A 394 -18.86 10.54 7.71
CA LEU A 394 -18.11 10.79 6.48
C LEU A 394 -18.14 12.28 6.09
N CYS A 395 -19.23 12.96 6.38
CA CYS A 395 -19.38 14.40 6.13
C CYS A 395 -20.15 15.06 7.28
N ARG A 396 -19.65 16.21 7.73
CA ARG A 396 -20.26 17.08 8.72
C ARG A 396 -19.82 18.52 8.47
N PRO A 397 -20.63 19.36 7.82
CA PRO A 397 -20.26 20.75 7.51
C PRO A 397 -20.10 21.65 8.74
N TYR A 398 -20.91 21.47 9.79
CA TYR A 398 -20.84 22.16 11.08
C TYR A 398 -20.86 23.69 10.97
N LYS A 399 -21.91 24.21 10.37
CA LYS A 399 -22.09 25.66 10.17
C LYS A 399 -23.20 26.21 11.09
N ASN A 400 -23.10 27.46 11.49
CA ASN A 400 -24.19 28.13 12.21
C ASN A 400 -25.47 28.18 11.36
N GLY A 401 -26.60 27.74 11.92
CA GLY A 401 -27.88 27.65 11.25
C GLY A 401 -28.07 26.41 10.41
N ASN A 402 -29.19 26.31 9.70
CA ASN A 402 -29.64 25.09 9.05
C ASN A 402 -29.24 24.99 7.54
N SER A 403 -28.29 25.76 7.05
CA SER A 403 -27.91 25.73 5.63
C SER A 403 -26.61 24.96 5.41
N GLU A 404 -26.70 23.63 5.23
CA GLU A 404 -25.58 22.74 5.13
C GLU A 404 -25.71 21.75 3.96
N THR A 405 -24.60 21.32 3.40
CA THR A 405 -24.54 20.41 2.25
C THR A 405 -23.40 19.43 2.38
N CYS A 406 -23.67 18.16 2.10
CA CYS A 406 -22.71 17.10 1.87
C CYS A 406 -22.86 16.55 0.46
N SER A 407 -21.76 16.35 -0.27
CA SER A 407 -21.77 15.75 -1.60
C SER A 407 -20.71 14.65 -1.68
N PHE A 408 -21.04 13.57 -2.40
CA PHE A 408 -20.20 12.40 -2.60
C PHE A 408 -20.23 12.03 -4.08
N ASP A 409 -19.05 11.94 -4.69
CA ASP A 409 -18.90 11.44 -6.05
C ASP A 409 -18.81 9.92 -6.03
N ASN A 410 -19.48 9.25 -6.98
CA ASN A 410 -19.54 7.79 -7.09
C ASN A 410 -19.88 7.09 -5.75
N PRO A 411 -21.02 7.43 -5.12
CA PRO A 411 -21.37 6.89 -3.81
C PRO A 411 -21.52 5.36 -3.85
N GLN A 412 -21.03 4.70 -2.81
CA GLN A 412 -21.18 3.26 -2.67
C GLN A 412 -22.66 2.85 -2.62
N SER A 413 -22.99 1.70 -3.24
CA SER A 413 -24.33 1.10 -3.11
C SER A 413 -24.55 0.57 -1.69
N GLY A 414 -25.73 0.79 -1.15
CA GLY A 414 -26.11 0.39 0.21
C GLY A 414 -26.81 1.50 0.96
N THR A 415 -26.93 1.36 2.29
CA THR A 415 -27.67 2.28 3.15
C THR A 415 -26.80 3.46 3.60
N TRP A 416 -27.20 4.65 3.22
CA TRP A 416 -26.64 5.91 3.69
C TRP A 416 -27.50 6.47 4.84
N TYR A 417 -26.85 6.89 5.91
CA TYR A 417 -27.49 7.50 7.08
C TYR A 417 -27.37 9.02 6.97
N LEU A 418 -28.51 9.69 7.04
CA LEU A 418 -28.67 11.13 6.82
C LEU A 418 -29.22 11.72 8.14
N ASP A 419 -28.31 12.06 9.02
CA ASP A 419 -28.65 12.39 10.40
C ASP A 419 -28.55 13.90 10.64
N LEU A 420 -29.51 14.47 11.33
CA LEU A 420 -29.50 15.85 11.82
C LEU A 420 -29.30 15.84 13.33
N ARG A 421 -28.35 16.61 13.82
CA ARG A 421 -28.14 16.81 15.26
C ARG A 421 -28.43 18.24 15.63
N GLY A 422 -29.29 18.46 16.64
CA GLY A 422 -29.54 19.81 17.17
C GLY A 422 -28.29 20.32 17.92
N TYR A 423 -27.60 21.31 17.35
CA TYR A 423 -26.64 22.11 18.12
C TYR A 423 -27.42 23.01 19.10
N SER A 424 -28.49 23.63 18.64
CA SER A 424 -29.56 24.21 19.46
C SER A 424 -30.91 23.66 19.01
N ASN A 425 -32.01 23.97 19.73
CA ASN A 425 -33.32 23.55 19.28
C ASN A 425 -33.61 24.12 17.89
N ALA A 426 -33.86 23.25 16.93
CA ALA A 426 -34.20 23.59 15.55
C ALA A 426 -35.60 23.08 15.20
N SER A 427 -36.33 23.83 14.38
CA SER A 427 -37.67 23.45 13.91
C SER A 427 -37.95 23.97 12.51
N GLY A 428 -38.77 23.23 11.74
CA GLY A 428 -39.13 23.59 10.38
C GLY A 428 -37.98 23.37 9.37
N VAL A 429 -36.97 22.58 9.71
CA VAL A 429 -35.82 22.26 8.83
C VAL A 429 -36.29 21.34 7.70
N THR A 430 -35.75 21.55 6.53
CA THR A 430 -35.96 20.70 5.35
C THR A 430 -34.66 19.95 5.01
N LEU A 431 -34.76 18.62 4.89
CA LEU A 431 -33.73 17.75 4.36
C LEU A 431 -34.04 17.43 2.89
N SER A 432 -33.13 17.66 1.99
CA SER A 432 -33.24 17.29 0.57
C SER A 432 -32.12 16.33 0.17
N VAL A 433 -32.45 15.29 -0.58
CA VAL A 433 -31.58 14.28 -1.08
C VAL A 433 -31.70 14.22 -2.59
N SER A 434 -30.61 14.33 -3.31
CA SER A 434 -30.55 14.08 -4.75
C SER A 434 -29.44 13.11 -5.06
N ALA A 435 -29.69 12.13 -5.95
CA ALA A 435 -28.71 11.25 -6.49
C ALA A 435 -29.01 10.95 -7.96
N ASN A 436 -27.98 10.92 -8.81
CA ASN A 436 -28.08 10.73 -10.26
C ASN A 436 -26.84 10.04 -10.84
#